data_729597318405e98b0f6312773c9b971b
#
_entry.id   729597318405e98b0f6312773c9b971b
#
_cell.length_a   1.000
_cell.length_b   1.000
_cell.length_c   1.000
_cell.angle_alpha   90.00
_cell.angle_beta   90.00
_cell.angle_gamma   90.00
#
_symmetry.space_group_name_H-M   'P 1'
#
loop_
_entity.id
_entity.type
_entity.pdbx_description
1 polymer ?
#
loop_
_entity_poly.entity_id
_entity_poly.type
_entity_poly.pdbx_seq_one_letter_code
_entity_poly.pdbx_strand_id
1 'polypeptide(L)'
;MRNLLVLTLFIFSSIATSNAAITVMSYNVENLFDSLDDPGKDDKAYLPYSLKQNKDHIEACNKVRVEKWKNECLYFDWTEAAKNKKLENIKKVILHSNKNGPDIIAFQEVENINVLSELFELLKPYGYIDLALLEGNDYRGIDTGYISKYKIDYKKLHKIKFSPEFKSKDTRPIFEVHIKIGEQLVRLYNIHFPAPYHPVGMRNDSFTTLENLVNKHSDPFIALGDFNVTSRESEEHNTFYKLEENWAISNHEGCIDCKGTHYYWRDKNWSYLDKIMISKNRGLAFNSSSITTVITEINTNDDKIPEGFDTKTGHGVSDHLPIFAEILL
;
A
#
# COMPACT_ATOMS: atom_id res chain seq x y z
N MET A 1 -4.30 -63.57 47.58
CA MET A 1 -3.71 -63.02 46.33
C MET A 1 -4.52 -61.79 45.94
N ARG A 2 -3.95 -60.62 46.15
CA ARG A 2 -4.64 -59.33 45.83
C ARG A 2 -4.09 -58.81 44.47
N ASN A 3 -4.90 -58.86 43.44
CA ASN A 3 -4.54 -58.31 42.14
C ASN A 3 -4.56 -56.77 42.20
N LEU A 4 -3.41 -56.15 41.98
CA LEU A 4 -3.23 -54.71 41.86
C LEU A 4 -3.45 -54.33 40.38
N LEU A 5 -4.59 -53.66 40.09
CA LEU A 5 -4.88 -53.14 38.74
C LEU A 5 -4.13 -51.79 38.60
N VAL A 6 -3.08 -51.77 37.79
CA VAL A 6 -2.37 -50.51 37.45
C VAL A 6 -3.13 -49.85 36.29
N LEU A 7 -3.78 -48.74 36.58
CA LEU A 7 -4.47 -47.90 35.60
C LEU A 7 -3.45 -46.92 34.99
N THR A 8 -2.98 -47.17 33.78
CA THR A 8 -2.08 -46.26 33.05
C THR A 8 -2.92 -45.17 32.42
N LEU A 9 -2.82 -43.95 32.96
CA LEU A 9 -3.46 -42.77 32.43
C LEU A 9 -2.63 -42.23 31.25
N PHE A 10 -3.09 -42.39 30.01
CA PHE A 10 -2.51 -41.73 28.85
C PHE A 10 -2.98 -40.26 28.81
N ILE A 11 -2.11 -39.33 29.19
CA ILE A 11 -2.33 -37.92 29.02
C ILE A 11 -2.04 -37.60 27.51
N PHE A 12 -3.07 -37.46 26.71
CA PHE A 12 -2.95 -36.87 25.39
C PHE A 12 -2.75 -35.37 25.58
N SER A 13 -1.50 -34.89 25.52
CA SER A 13 -1.19 -33.49 25.35
C SER A 13 -1.59 -33.14 23.91
N SER A 14 -2.74 -32.49 23.71
CA SER A 14 -3.06 -31.82 22.48
C SER A 14 -2.07 -30.63 22.34
N ILE A 15 -1.06 -30.82 21.51
CA ILE A 15 -0.23 -29.70 21.02
C ILE A 15 -1.18 -28.87 20.17
N ALA A 16 -1.68 -27.77 20.72
CA ALA A 16 -2.33 -26.74 19.92
C ALA A 16 -1.23 -26.16 19.02
N THR A 17 -1.21 -26.54 17.77
CA THR A 17 -0.42 -25.84 16.75
C THR A 17 -1.01 -24.44 16.66
N SER A 18 -0.35 -23.47 17.28
CA SER A 18 -0.61 -22.06 16.99
C SER A 18 -0.28 -21.88 15.52
N ASN A 19 -1.27 -21.70 14.67
CA ASN A 19 -1.03 -21.26 13.30
C ASN A 19 -0.26 -19.95 13.39
N ALA A 20 0.86 -19.88 12.69
CA ALA A 20 1.59 -18.63 12.56
C ALA A 20 0.66 -17.61 11.88
N ALA A 21 0.67 -16.39 12.36
CA ALA A 21 -0.12 -15.31 11.78
C ALA A 21 0.79 -14.10 11.55
N ILE A 22 0.52 -13.36 10.48
CA ILE A 22 1.16 -12.09 10.19
C ILE A 22 0.11 -11.01 9.99
N THR A 23 0.46 -9.79 10.32
CA THR A 23 -0.37 -8.62 10.08
C THR A 23 0.22 -7.80 8.94
N VAL A 24 -0.62 -7.40 8.00
CA VAL A 24 -0.22 -6.63 6.83
C VAL A 24 -1.08 -5.36 6.68
N MET A 25 -0.47 -4.31 6.14
CA MET A 25 -1.15 -3.05 5.82
C MET A 25 -0.75 -2.61 4.42
N SER A 26 -1.71 -2.12 3.64
CA SER A 26 -1.47 -1.32 2.45
C SER A 26 -1.84 0.13 2.74
N TYR A 27 -0.97 1.07 2.39
CA TYR A 27 -1.20 2.49 2.59
C TYR A 27 -0.66 3.33 1.43
N ASN A 28 -1.53 3.82 0.59
CA ASN A 28 -1.21 4.92 -0.31
C ASN A 28 -1.10 6.19 0.55
N VAL A 29 0.07 6.79 0.59
CA VAL A 29 0.39 7.93 1.48
C VAL A 29 0.28 9.30 0.77
N GLU A 30 -0.31 9.33 -0.43
CA GLU A 30 -0.53 10.55 -1.24
C GLU A 30 0.71 11.44 -1.32
N ASN A 31 1.61 11.12 -2.26
CA ASN A 31 2.76 11.97 -2.58
C ASN A 31 3.68 12.25 -1.37
N LEU A 32 4.30 11.21 -0.82
CA LEU A 32 5.33 11.36 0.19
C LEU A 32 6.66 11.66 -0.48
N PHE A 33 6.98 12.95 -0.61
CA PHE A 33 8.22 13.46 -1.18
C PHE A 33 9.21 13.88 -0.08
N ASP A 34 10.50 13.87 -0.40
CA ASP A 34 11.47 14.66 0.34
C ASP A 34 11.35 16.14 -0.07
N SER A 35 12.27 17.01 0.29
CA SER A 35 12.20 18.44 -0.02
C SER A 35 13.27 18.88 -1.04
N LEU A 36 13.80 17.91 -1.80
CA LEU A 36 14.87 18.10 -2.78
C LEU A 36 14.33 17.89 -4.20
N ASP A 37 14.92 18.53 -5.20
CA ASP A 37 14.55 18.41 -6.61
C ASP A 37 15.33 17.23 -7.24
N ASP A 38 14.64 16.16 -7.59
CA ASP A 38 15.27 14.99 -8.21
C ASP A 38 15.50 15.21 -9.72
N PRO A 39 16.75 15.09 -10.22
CA PRO A 39 17.04 15.32 -11.62
C PRO A 39 16.19 14.49 -12.58
N GLY A 40 15.41 15.16 -13.41
CA GLY A 40 14.59 14.52 -14.46
C GLY A 40 13.22 14.02 -14.00
N LYS A 41 12.84 14.31 -12.75
CA LYS A 41 11.49 14.06 -12.23
C LYS A 41 10.64 15.33 -12.23
N ASP A 42 9.32 15.17 -12.15
CA ASP A 42 8.36 16.27 -12.03
C ASP A 42 7.83 16.39 -10.60
N ASP A 43 8.75 16.63 -9.68
CA ASP A 43 8.56 16.78 -8.24
C ASP A 43 8.57 18.24 -7.77
N LYS A 44 8.65 19.18 -8.71
CA LYS A 44 8.77 20.64 -8.47
C LYS A 44 7.70 21.24 -7.55
N ALA A 45 6.54 20.58 -7.45
CA ALA A 45 5.50 20.99 -6.50
C ALA A 45 5.92 20.74 -5.03
N TYR A 46 6.81 19.79 -4.79
CA TYR A 46 7.22 19.33 -3.45
C TYR A 46 8.54 19.94 -2.98
N LEU A 47 8.77 21.20 -3.30
CA LEU A 47 9.94 21.97 -2.87
C LEU A 47 9.52 23.07 -1.87
N PRO A 48 10.44 23.50 -0.99
CA PRO A 48 10.25 24.71 -0.19
C PRO A 48 9.96 25.93 -1.06
N TYR A 49 8.97 26.73 -0.67
CA TYR A 49 8.57 27.92 -1.44
C TYR A 49 9.75 28.85 -1.74
N SER A 50 10.72 28.95 -0.84
CA SER A 50 11.93 29.77 -1.03
C SER A 50 12.78 29.34 -2.24
N LEU A 51 12.73 28.05 -2.63
CA LEU A 51 13.43 27.52 -3.80
C LEU A 51 12.69 27.73 -5.12
N LYS A 52 11.39 28.07 -5.05
CA LYS A 52 10.49 28.21 -6.21
C LYS A 52 10.53 29.62 -6.84
N GLN A 53 11.28 30.56 -6.26
CA GLN A 53 11.28 31.96 -6.67
C GLN A 53 12.21 32.26 -7.86
N ASN A 54 12.87 31.26 -8.40
CA ASN A 54 13.73 31.45 -9.57
C ASN A 54 12.92 31.41 -10.89
N LYS A 55 13.49 32.07 -11.92
CA LYS A 55 12.82 32.25 -13.21
C LYS A 55 12.51 30.91 -13.90
N ASP A 56 13.43 29.96 -13.87
CA ASP A 56 13.28 28.67 -14.56
C ASP A 56 12.15 27.83 -13.95
N HIS A 57 12.02 27.82 -12.61
CA HIS A 57 10.92 27.16 -11.92
C HIS A 57 9.58 27.80 -12.29
N ILE A 58 9.48 29.13 -12.23
CA ILE A 58 8.24 29.85 -12.56
C ILE A 58 7.84 29.61 -14.01
N GLU A 59 8.79 29.63 -14.95
CA GLU A 59 8.52 29.33 -16.37
C GLU A 59 8.07 27.88 -16.60
N ALA A 60 8.65 26.91 -15.87
CA ALA A 60 8.25 25.51 -15.91
C ALA A 60 6.81 25.32 -15.40
N CYS A 61 6.50 25.87 -14.22
CA CYS A 61 5.16 25.79 -13.63
C CYS A 61 4.08 26.47 -14.50
N ASN A 62 4.43 27.58 -15.15
CA ASN A 62 3.50 28.29 -16.06
C ASN A 62 3.10 27.47 -17.31
N LYS A 63 3.84 26.42 -17.65
CA LYS A 63 3.49 25.49 -18.74
C LYS A 63 2.48 24.41 -18.31
N VAL A 64 2.23 24.26 -17.02
CA VAL A 64 1.25 23.32 -16.48
C VAL A 64 -0.16 23.80 -16.86
N ARG A 65 -0.93 22.93 -17.54
CA ARG A 65 -2.23 23.30 -18.12
C ARG A 65 -3.36 23.30 -17.09
N VAL A 66 -3.27 22.43 -16.08
CA VAL A 66 -4.30 22.29 -15.05
C VAL A 66 -4.02 23.32 -13.97
N GLU A 67 -4.95 24.25 -13.75
CA GLU A 67 -4.77 25.39 -12.85
C GLU A 67 -4.44 24.95 -11.40
N LYS A 68 -5.09 23.90 -10.91
CA LYS A 68 -4.77 23.34 -9.59
C LYS A 68 -3.30 22.95 -9.51
N TRP A 69 -2.81 22.15 -10.41
CA TRP A 69 -1.41 21.67 -10.41
C TRP A 69 -0.40 22.77 -10.68
N LYS A 70 -0.78 23.76 -11.49
CA LYS A 70 0.03 24.96 -11.68
C LYS A 70 0.19 25.75 -10.37
N ASN A 71 -0.89 25.92 -9.63
CA ASN A 71 -0.85 26.62 -8.35
C ASN A 71 -0.07 25.82 -7.29
N GLU A 72 -0.19 24.50 -7.26
CA GLU A 72 0.65 23.65 -6.42
C GLU A 72 2.13 23.81 -6.78
N CYS A 73 2.49 23.74 -8.05
CA CYS A 73 3.84 23.93 -8.55
C CYS A 73 4.41 25.29 -8.10
N LEU A 74 3.65 26.35 -8.19
CA LEU A 74 4.10 27.71 -7.89
C LEU A 74 4.14 28.05 -6.39
N TYR A 75 3.14 27.57 -5.63
CA TYR A 75 2.82 28.14 -4.31
C TYR A 75 2.77 27.13 -3.17
N PHE A 76 2.72 25.84 -3.45
CA PHE A 76 2.71 24.82 -2.41
C PHE A 76 4.07 24.84 -1.69
N ASP A 77 4.06 25.01 -0.36
CA ASP A 77 5.28 25.13 0.44
C ASP A 77 5.58 23.80 1.14
N TRP A 78 6.43 22.98 0.51
CA TRP A 78 6.84 21.69 1.03
C TRP A 78 8.20 21.79 1.72
N THR A 79 8.18 22.17 2.98
CA THR A 79 9.39 22.32 3.80
C THR A 79 9.78 21.02 4.49
N GLU A 80 11.04 20.91 4.94
CA GLU A 80 11.48 19.83 5.84
C GLU A 80 10.56 19.67 7.05
N ALA A 81 10.07 20.76 7.63
CA ALA A 81 9.15 20.72 8.76
C ALA A 81 7.78 20.11 8.37
N ALA A 82 7.27 20.44 7.18
CA ALA A 82 6.03 19.87 6.65
C ALA A 82 6.19 18.36 6.37
N LYS A 83 7.27 17.97 5.69
CA LYS A 83 7.62 16.57 5.47
C LYS A 83 7.69 15.78 6.79
N ASN A 84 8.48 16.28 7.75
CA ASN A 84 8.65 15.63 9.05
C ASN A 84 7.32 15.50 9.80
N LYS A 85 6.44 16.50 9.70
CA LYS A 85 5.10 16.43 10.29
C LYS A 85 4.23 15.36 9.62
N LYS A 86 4.28 15.23 8.29
CA LYS A 86 3.59 14.16 7.56
C LYS A 86 4.11 12.79 7.95
N LEU A 87 5.42 12.59 8.05
CA LEU A 87 6.03 11.33 8.51
C LEU A 87 5.55 10.95 9.92
N GLU A 88 5.49 11.91 10.85
CA GLU A 88 4.95 11.68 12.20
C GLU A 88 3.45 11.31 12.18
N ASN A 89 2.66 11.94 11.30
CA ASN A 89 1.25 11.61 11.14
C ASN A 89 1.08 10.19 10.57
N ILE A 90 1.84 9.81 9.52
CA ILE A 90 1.85 8.45 8.96
C ILE A 90 2.18 7.43 10.05
N LYS A 91 3.25 7.65 10.84
CA LYS A 91 3.61 6.78 11.97
C LYS A 91 2.45 6.60 12.95
N LYS A 92 1.77 7.68 13.35
CA LYS A 92 0.64 7.60 14.30
C LYS A 92 -0.52 6.78 13.76
N VAL A 93 -0.84 6.92 12.47
CA VAL A 93 -1.88 6.12 11.81
C VAL A 93 -1.49 4.63 11.77
N ILE A 94 -0.25 4.31 11.42
CA ILE A 94 0.28 2.94 11.42
C ILE A 94 0.15 2.28 12.80
N LEU A 95 0.56 2.98 13.85
CA LEU A 95 0.55 2.47 15.22
C LEU A 95 -0.86 2.42 15.84
N HIS A 96 -1.86 3.05 15.22
CA HIS A 96 -3.24 2.97 15.68
C HIS A 96 -3.86 1.58 15.43
N SER A 97 -3.49 0.92 14.34
CA SER A 97 -4.02 -0.41 14.00
C SER A 97 -3.61 -1.49 15.02
N ASN A 98 -2.42 -1.32 15.61
CA ASN A 98 -1.82 -2.22 16.60
C ASN A 98 -0.73 -1.41 17.32
N LYS A 99 -0.54 -1.58 18.64
CA LYS A 99 0.44 -0.83 19.45
C LYS A 99 1.86 -0.82 18.87
N ASN A 100 2.25 -1.89 18.16
CA ASN A 100 3.56 -2.01 17.52
C ASN A 100 3.47 -1.85 15.99
N GLY A 101 2.31 -1.50 15.44
CA GLY A 101 2.05 -1.49 14.01
C GLY A 101 2.00 -2.90 13.38
N PRO A 102 1.55 -3.05 12.12
CA PRO A 102 1.53 -4.33 11.41
C PRO A 102 2.93 -4.88 11.18
N ASP A 103 3.03 -6.16 10.84
CA ASP A 103 4.34 -6.80 10.60
C ASP A 103 4.96 -6.37 9.27
N ILE A 104 4.10 -6.09 8.29
CA ILE A 104 4.50 -5.66 6.93
C ILE A 104 3.62 -4.52 6.49
N ILE A 105 4.23 -3.47 5.96
CA ILE A 105 3.54 -2.32 5.39
C ILE A 105 3.99 -2.16 3.94
N ALA A 106 3.04 -2.13 3.01
CA ALA A 106 3.25 -1.75 1.63
C ALA A 106 2.76 -0.32 1.42
N PHE A 107 3.65 0.55 1.00
CA PHE A 107 3.36 1.95 0.72
C PHE A 107 3.25 2.19 -0.78
N GLN A 108 2.37 3.09 -1.17
CA GLN A 108 2.28 3.63 -2.52
C GLN A 108 2.45 5.15 -2.44
N GLU A 109 2.92 5.74 -3.54
CA GLU A 109 3.21 7.17 -3.68
C GLU A 109 4.33 7.67 -2.75
N VAL A 110 5.38 6.89 -2.65
CA VAL A 110 6.63 7.29 -1.99
C VAL A 110 7.64 7.66 -3.06
N GLU A 111 8.27 8.82 -2.92
CA GLU A 111 9.21 9.32 -3.92
C GLU A 111 10.44 8.42 -4.05
N ASN A 112 11.20 8.24 -2.98
CA ASN A 112 12.48 7.56 -3.04
C ASN A 112 12.82 6.82 -1.75
N ILE A 113 13.95 6.11 -1.78
CA ILE A 113 14.45 5.36 -0.62
C ILE A 113 14.84 6.26 0.55
N ASN A 114 15.19 7.52 0.32
CA ASN A 114 15.63 8.44 1.36
C ASN A 114 14.46 8.80 2.29
N VAL A 115 13.34 9.29 1.72
CA VAL A 115 12.16 9.62 2.51
C VAL A 115 11.52 8.39 3.16
N LEU A 116 11.57 7.22 2.50
CA LEU A 116 11.13 5.96 3.10
C LEU A 116 12.03 5.56 4.29
N SER A 117 13.35 5.81 4.18
CA SER A 117 14.28 5.54 5.28
C SER A 117 14.03 6.43 6.49
N GLU A 118 13.65 7.68 6.29
CA GLU A 118 13.26 8.56 7.39
C GLU A 118 12.03 8.03 8.14
N LEU A 119 11.02 7.56 7.42
CA LEU A 119 9.86 6.90 8.04
C LEU A 119 10.26 5.60 8.76
N PHE A 120 11.14 4.81 8.16
CA PHE A 120 11.66 3.58 8.78
C PHE A 120 12.38 3.86 10.09
N GLU A 121 13.23 4.91 10.17
CA GLU A 121 13.90 5.29 11.42
C GLU A 121 12.89 5.60 12.54
N LEU A 122 11.77 6.25 12.21
CA LEU A 122 10.68 6.52 13.18
C LEU A 122 9.95 5.24 13.62
N LEU A 123 9.98 4.19 12.81
CA LEU A 123 9.29 2.93 13.07
C LEU A 123 10.20 1.85 13.71
N LYS A 124 11.53 1.97 13.64
CA LYS A 124 12.49 1.03 14.26
C LYS A 124 12.18 0.69 15.71
N PRO A 125 11.79 1.63 16.60
CA PRO A 125 11.47 1.33 17.99
C PRO A 125 10.30 0.34 18.16
N TYR A 126 9.53 0.09 17.10
CA TYR A 126 8.36 -0.79 17.10
C TYR A 126 8.63 -2.16 16.46
N GLY A 127 9.92 -2.48 16.26
CA GLY A 127 10.37 -3.79 15.80
C GLY A 127 10.57 -3.92 14.30
N TYR A 128 10.50 -2.85 13.53
CA TYR A 128 10.81 -2.88 12.10
C TYR A 128 12.32 -2.98 11.88
N ILE A 129 12.73 -3.90 11.00
CA ILE A 129 14.14 -4.27 10.81
C ILE A 129 14.62 -4.13 9.37
N ASP A 130 13.71 -4.01 8.39
CA ASP A 130 14.09 -3.91 6.98
C ASP A 130 13.13 -3.03 6.19
N LEU A 131 13.62 -2.49 5.07
CA LEU A 131 12.86 -1.70 4.13
C LEU A 131 13.28 -2.01 2.69
N ALA A 132 12.40 -1.73 1.76
CA ALA A 132 12.67 -1.91 0.34
C ALA A 132 11.92 -0.86 -0.50
N LEU A 133 12.63 -0.23 -1.39
CA LEU A 133 12.11 0.56 -2.50
C LEU A 133 13.11 0.42 -3.65
N LEU A 134 12.62 0.30 -4.87
CA LEU A 134 13.41 0.37 -6.10
C LEU A 134 12.77 1.42 -7.00
N GLU A 135 13.60 2.31 -7.55
CA GLU A 135 13.16 3.36 -8.46
C GLU A 135 12.50 2.79 -9.70
N GLY A 136 11.28 3.21 -9.95
CA GLY A 136 10.49 2.88 -11.13
C GLY A 136 10.62 3.90 -12.25
N ASN A 137 9.70 3.81 -13.21
CA ASN A 137 9.69 4.69 -14.38
C ASN A 137 8.65 5.83 -14.28
N ASP A 138 7.96 5.99 -13.13
CA ASP A 138 7.00 7.08 -12.99
C ASP A 138 7.75 8.42 -13.12
N TYR A 139 7.23 9.28 -14.00
CA TYR A 139 7.90 10.52 -14.31
C TYR A 139 7.79 11.56 -13.18
N ARG A 140 6.80 11.43 -12.30
CA ARG A 140 6.68 12.24 -11.08
C ARG A 140 7.65 11.80 -9.99
N GLY A 141 8.26 10.62 -10.13
CA GLY A 141 9.14 10.06 -9.13
C GLY A 141 8.44 9.33 -8.00
N ILE A 142 7.16 8.95 -8.15
CA ILE A 142 6.46 8.19 -7.12
C ILE A 142 6.55 6.68 -7.37
N ASP A 143 6.94 5.98 -6.33
CA ASP A 143 7.18 4.55 -6.34
C ASP A 143 6.38 3.80 -5.28
N THR A 144 6.60 2.50 -5.20
CA THR A 144 6.06 1.63 -4.16
C THR A 144 7.19 1.13 -3.27
N GLY A 145 6.93 1.08 -1.95
CA GLY A 145 7.93 0.68 -0.97
C GLY A 145 7.37 -0.26 0.09
N TYR A 146 8.25 -0.89 0.84
CA TYR A 146 7.92 -1.73 1.99
C TYR A 146 8.71 -1.32 3.22
N ILE A 147 8.09 -1.42 4.38
CA ILE A 147 8.75 -1.46 5.69
C ILE A 147 8.28 -2.74 6.40
N SER A 148 9.20 -3.52 6.97
CA SER A 148 8.93 -4.86 7.45
C SER A 148 9.63 -5.18 8.78
N LYS A 149 8.96 -5.99 9.62
CA LYS A 149 9.56 -6.66 10.78
C LYS A 149 10.25 -7.98 10.40
N TYR A 150 10.14 -8.39 9.14
CA TYR A 150 10.84 -9.53 8.57
C TYR A 150 11.93 -9.04 7.62
N LYS A 151 12.99 -9.83 7.48
CA LYS A 151 14.03 -9.55 6.50
C LYS A 151 13.49 -9.74 5.08
N ILE A 152 13.83 -8.82 4.20
CA ILE A 152 13.47 -8.85 2.77
C ILE A 152 14.65 -9.45 2.00
N ASP A 153 14.51 -10.71 1.58
CA ASP A 153 15.60 -11.47 0.94
C ASP A 153 15.67 -11.28 -0.59
N TYR A 154 14.60 -10.75 -1.21
CA TYR A 154 14.51 -10.57 -2.67
C TYR A 154 13.73 -9.30 -3.00
N LYS A 155 14.16 -8.59 -4.06
CA LYS A 155 13.54 -7.34 -4.52
C LYS A 155 13.56 -7.30 -6.05
N LYS A 156 12.41 -7.08 -6.70
CA LYS A 156 12.33 -6.96 -8.16
C LYS A 156 11.15 -6.12 -8.62
N LEU A 157 11.38 -5.26 -9.59
CA LEU A 157 10.33 -4.56 -10.34
C LEU A 157 9.92 -5.36 -11.58
N HIS A 158 8.61 -5.48 -11.79
CA HIS A 158 8.03 -6.10 -12.96
C HIS A 158 7.22 -5.07 -13.74
N LYS A 159 7.72 -4.71 -14.92
CA LYS A 159 6.99 -3.79 -15.80
C LYS A 159 5.66 -4.40 -16.22
N ILE A 160 4.63 -3.58 -16.25
CA ILE A 160 3.33 -3.97 -16.80
C ILE A 160 3.49 -4.22 -18.30
N LYS A 161 2.97 -5.37 -18.75
CA LYS A 161 2.96 -5.75 -20.16
C LYS A 161 1.68 -5.28 -20.80
N PHE A 162 1.72 -4.09 -21.37
CA PHE A 162 0.59 -3.55 -22.08
C PHE A 162 0.35 -4.23 -23.43
N SER A 163 -0.93 -4.40 -23.77
CA SER A 163 -1.41 -4.82 -25.09
C SER A 163 -0.97 -3.82 -26.19
N PRO A 164 -1.01 -4.21 -27.46
CA PRO A 164 -0.60 -3.32 -28.58
C PRO A 164 -1.27 -1.94 -28.59
N GLU A 165 -2.51 -1.87 -28.12
CA GLU A 165 -3.27 -0.64 -27.98
C GLU A 165 -2.62 0.38 -27.03
N PHE A 166 -2.01 -0.11 -25.95
CA PHE A 166 -1.37 0.71 -24.90
C PHE A 166 0.15 0.63 -24.91
N LYS A 167 0.78 0.06 -25.94
CA LYS A 167 2.24 -0.18 -25.99
C LYS A 167 3.12 1.05 -25.78
N SER A 168 2.58 2.27 -26.06
CA SER A 168 3.28 3.54 -25.83
C SER A 168 3.04 4.15 -24.45
N LYS A 169 2.24 3.48 -23.62
CA LYS A 169 1.95 3.91 -22.24
C LYS A 169 2.97 3.29 -21.29
N ASP A 170 3.18 3.97 -20.19
CA ASP A 170 3.95 3.46 -19.05
C ASP A 170 3.16 3.66 -17.75
N THR A 171 3.53 2.94 -16.71
CA THR A 171 2.95 3.05 -15.37
C THR A 171 3.93 2.48 -14.37
N ARG A 172 3.65 2.66 -13.07
CA ARG A 172 4.42 2.05 -11.99
C ARG A 172 4.49 0.54 -12.15
N PRO A 173 5.67 -0.07 -12.00
CA PRO A 173 5.83 -1.52 -12.05
C PRO A 173 5.21 -2.18 -10.82
N ILE A 174 4.92 -3.48 -10.90
CA ILE A 174 4.61 -4.31 -9.73
C ILE A 174 5.92 -4.56 -9.00
N PHE A 175 5.96 -4.25 -7.70
CA PHE A 175 7.15 -4.46 -6.88
C PHE A 175 7.05 -5.75 -6.07
N GLU A 176 7.83 -6.75 -6.46
CA GLU A 176 7.93 -8.05 -5.77
C GLU A 176 9.02 -8.03 -4.72
N VAL A 177 8.69 -8.50 -3.52
CA VAL A 177 9.66 -8.83 -2.47
C VAL A 177 9.35 -10.22 -1.89
N HIS A 178 10.35 -10.87 -1.31
CA HIS A 178 10.19 -12.15 -0.62
C HIS A 178 10.57 -12.00 0.86
N ILE A 179 9.78 -12.63 1.72
CA ILE A 179 10.06 -12.78 3.14
C ILE A 179 9.97 -14.24 3.53
N LYS A 180 10.55 -14.58 4.68
CA LYS A 180 10.38 -15.90 5.31
C LYS A 180 9.64 -15.77 6.62
N ILE A 181 8.63 -16.61 6.81
CA ILE A 181 7.88 -16.74 8.05
C ILE A 181 8.10 -18.16 8.55
N GLY A 182 8.98 -18.32 9.55
CA GLY A 182 9.58 -19.63 9.83
C GLY A 182 10.33 -20.15 8.61
N GLU A 183 9.98 -21.33 8.12
CA GLU A 183 10.57 -21.94 6.92
C GLU A 183 9.79 -21.60 5.64
N GLN A 184 8.63 -20.97 5.76
CA GLN A 184 7.76 -20.70 4.60
C GLN A 184 8.18 -19.42 3.89
N LEU A 185 8.47 -19.53 2.59
CA LEU A 185 8.65 -18.39 1.70
C LEU A 185 7.27 -17.81 1.36
N VAL A 186 7.10 -16.49 1.53
CA VAL A 186 5.91 -15.74 1.11
C VAL A 186 6.34 -14.65 0.13
N ARG A 187 5.67 -14.59 -1.03
CA ARG A 187 5.90 -13.55 -2.03
C ARG A 187 4.92 -12.40 -1.83
N LEU A 188 5.42 -11.19 -1.82
CA LEU A 188 4.61 -9.99 -1.67
C LEU A 188 4.71 -9.18 -2.97
N TYR A 189 3.58 -8.73 -3.48
CA TYR A 189 3.47 -7.88 -4.66
C TYR A 189 2.81 -6.56 -4.27
N ASN A 190 3.58 -5.46 -4.27
CA ASN A 190 3.07 -4.12 -4.04
C ASN A 190 2.55 -3.53 -5.35
N ILE A 191 1.31 -3.07 -5.31
CA ILE A 191 0.52 -2.68 -6.47
C ILE A 191 0.24 -1.18 -6.43
N HIS A 192 0.46 -0.50 -7.55
CA HIS A 192 -0.08 0.82 -7.80
C HIS A 192 -0.43 0.93 -9.29
N PHE A 193 -1.64 0.49 -9.65
CA PHE A 193 -2.10 0.40 -11.04
C PHE A 193 -2.48 1.76 -11.63
N PRO A 194 -2.71 1.84 -12.96
CA PRO A 194 -3.14 3.07 -13.62
C PRO A 194 -4.42 3.64 -13.01
N ALA A 195 -4.41 4.95 -12.73
CA ALA A 195 -5.54 5.66 -12.11
C ALA A 195 -6.85 5.53 -12.91
N PRO A 196 -8.03 5.72 -12.27
CA PRO A 196 -9.34 5.47 -12.89
C PRO A 196 -9.64 6.29 -14.14
N TYR A 197 -8.98 7.44 -14.34
CA TYR A 197 -9.12 8.26 -15.56
C TYR A 197 -8.41 7.65 -16.79
N HIS A 198 -7.54 6.64 -16.60
CA HIS A 198 -6.97 5.87 -17.70
C HIS A 198 -7.96 4.79 -18.20
N PRO A 199 -7.83 4.34 -19.46
CA PRO A 199 -8.66 3.25 -19.98
C PRO A 199 -8.63 2.00 -19.10
N VAL A 200 -9.78 1.36 -18.91
CA VAL A 200 -9.92 0.10 -18.15
C VAL A 200 -8.97 -0.98 -18.68
N GLY A 201 -8.76 -1.02 -20.00
CA GLY A 201 -7.83 -1.99 -20.63
C GLY A 201 -6.42 -1.97 -20.04
N MET A 202 -5.92 -0.79 -19.61
CA MET A 202 -4.61 -0.71 -18.96
C MET A 202 -4.60 -1.43 -17.59
N ARG A 203 -5.68 -1.36 -16.81
CA ARG A 203 -5.81 -2.11 -15.54
C ARG A 203 -5.98 -3.60 -15.79
N ASN A 204 -6.72 -3.99 -16.84
CA ASN A 204 -6.84 -5.40 -17.25
C ASN A 204 -5.47 -5.99 -17.62
N ASP A 205 -4.64 -5.26 -18.37
CA ASP A 205 -3.26 -5.66 -18.70
C ASP A 205 -2.39 -5.76 -17.43
N SER A 206 -2.63 -4.88 -16.46
CA SER A 206 -1.93 -4.91 -15.17
C SER A 206 -2.29 -6.15 -14.37
N PHE A 207 -3.57 -6.52 -14.27
CA PHE A 207 -4.00 -7.79 -13.67
C PHE A 207 -3.45 -9.01 -14.41
N THR A 208 -3.50 -9.00 -15.75
CA THR A 208 -2.91 -10.06 -16.56
C THR A 208 -1.41 -10.23 -16.28
N THR A 209 -0.70 -9.12 -16.08
CA THR A 209 0.71 -9.15 -15.71
C THR A 209 0.90 -9.78 -14.32
N LEU A 210 0.09 -9.39 -13.31
CA LEU A 210 0.12 -9.96 -11.97
C LEU A 210 -0.17 -11.48 -11.99
N GLU A 211 -1.26 -11.89 -12.66
CA GLU A 211 -1.63 -13.31 -12.80
C GLU A 211 -0.48 -14.13 -13.43
N ASN A 212 0.15 -13.59 -14.48
CA ASN A 212 1.30 -14.24 -15.12
C ASN A 212 2.53 -14.35 -14.20
N LEU A 213 2.69 -13.48 -13.20
CA LEU A 213 3.76 -13.57 -12.21
C LEU A 213 3.47 -14.67 -11.19
N VAL A 214 2.28 -14.64 -10.58
CA VAL A 214 1.93 -15.56 -9.48
C VAL A 214 1.77 -17.01 -9.95
N ASN A 215 1.35 -17.22 -11.20
CA ASN A 215 1.18 -18.56 -11.78
C ASN A 215 2.50 -19.28 -12.12
N LYS A 216 3.65 -18.59 -11.99
CA LYS A 216 4.98 -19.23 -12.21
C LYS A 216 5.49 -20.00 -10.99
N HIS A 217 4.87 -19.83 -9.85
CA HIS A 217 5.35 -20.34 -8.57
C HIS A 217 4.24 -21.04 -7.81
N SER A 218 4.61 -21.97 -6.94
CA SER A 218 3.71 -22.64 -6.01
C SER A 218 3.69 -22.01 -4.62
N ASP A 219 4.62 -21.10 -4.35
CA ASP A 219 4.71 -20.43 -3.06
C ASP A 219 3.44 -19.60 -2.77
N PRO A 220 3.05 -19.45 -1.50
CA PRO A 220 2.02 -18.50 -1.12
C PRO A 220 2.40 -17.07 -1.51
N PHE A 221 1.38 -16.29 -1.90
CA PHE A 221 1.58 -14.91 -2.30
C PHE A 221 0.49 -13.98 -1.77
N ILE A 222 0.89 -12.74 -1.56
CA ILE A 222 0.04 -11.63 -1.14
C ILE A 222 0.26 -10.48 -2.12
N ALA A 223 -0.80 -10.00 -2.76
CA ALA A 223 -0.80 -8.75 -3.50
C ALA A 223 -1.54 -7.69 -2.69
N LEU A 224 -0.94 -6.55 -2.48
CA LEU A 224 -1.54 -5.47 -1.70
C LEU A 224 -1.12 -4.12 -2.29
N GLY A 225 -2.02 -3.14 -2.22
CA GLY A 225 -1.76 -1.83 -2.81
C GLY A 225 -3.01 -1.16 -3.34
N ASP A 226 -2.77 -0.09 -4.08
CA ASP A 226 -3.77 0.67 -4.81
C ASP A 226 -3.98 0.07 -6.22
N PHE A 227 -5.04 -0.69 -6.37
CA PHE A 227 -5.43 -1.30 -7.65
C PHE A 227 -6.13 -0.31 -8.58
N ASN A 228 -6.50 0.86 -8.07
CA ASN A 228 -7.16 1.93 -8.84
C ASN A 228 -8.42 1.48 -9.61
N VAL A 229 -9.11 0.45 -9.11
CA VAL A 229 -10.38 -0.03 -9.64
C VAL A 229 -11.49 0.49 -8.75
N THR A 230 -12.31 1.41 -9.26
CA THR A 230 -13.45 1.95 -8.51
C THR A 230 -14.51 0.86 -8.27
N SER A 231 -15.34 1.02 -7.24
CA SER A 231 -16.45 0.09 -6.99
C SER A 231 -17.36 -0.05 -8.21
N ARG A 232 -17.67 1.06 -8.88
CA ARG A 232 -18.45 1.07 -10.12
C ARG A 232 -17.78 0.27 -11.25
N GLU A 233 -16.48 0.50 -11.51
CA GLU A 233 -15.74 -0.26 -12.52
C GLU A 233 -15.70 -1.75 -12.21
N SER A 234 -15.51 -2.09 -10.92
CA SER A 234 -15.51 -3.49 -10.48
C SER A 234 -16.84 -4.18 -10.74
N GLU A 235 -17.95 -3.51 -10.48
CA GLU A 235 -19.31 -4.03 -10.73
C GLU A 235 -19.58 -4.16 -12.24
N GLU A 236 -19.31 -3.11 -13.03
CA GLU A 236 -19.56 -3.09 -14.48
C GLU A 236 -18.78 -4.18 -15.22
N HIS A 237 -17.55 -4.50 -14.78
CA HIS A 237 -16.66 -5.45 -15.45
C HIS A 237 -16.46 -6.77 -14.71
N ASN A 238 -17.06 -6.95 -13.53
CA ASN A 238 -16.85 -8.11 -12.63
C ASN A 238 -15.36 -8.35 -12.36
N THR A 239 -14.56 -7.27 -12.18
CA THR A 239 -13.10 -7.34 -12.16
C THR A 239 -12.59 -8.25 -11.07
N PHE A 240 -13.00 -8.04 -9.82
CA PHE A 240 -12.53 -8.84 -8.69
C PHE A 240 -13.23 -10.19 -8.58
N TYR A 241 -14.50 -10.32 -8.95
CA TYR A 241 -15.23 -11.60 -8.93
C TYR A 241 -14.59 -12.65 -9.84
N LYS A 242 -14.00 -12.23 -10.97
CA LYS A 242 -13.27 -13.14 -11.86
C LYS A 242 -11.97 -13.67 -11.25
N LEU A 243 -11.41 -12.98 -10.27
CA LEU A 243 -10.17 -13.35 -9.60
C LEU A 243 -10.40 -14.28 -8.39
N GLU A 244 -11.64 -14.38 -7.89
CA GLU A 244 -11.95 -15.16 -6.68
C GLU A 244 -11.68 -16.66 -6.78
N GLU A 245 -11.47 -17.21 -7.97
CA GLU A 245 -11.05 -18.59 -8.12
C GLU A 245 -9.67 -18.83 -7.48
N ASN A 246 -8.73 -17.87 -7.65
CA ASN A 246 -7.35 -18.00 -7.21
C ASN A 246 -7.00 -17.09 -6.03
N TRP A 247 -7.84 -16.09 -5.73
CA TRP A 247 -7.59 -15.06 -4.74
C TRP A 247 -8.71 -14.94 -3.71
N ALA A 248 -8.35 -14.85 -2.43
CA ALA A 248 -9.23 -14.29 -1.41
C ALA A 248 -8.95 -12.78 -1.34
N ILE A 249 -10.01 -11.96 -1.29
CA ILE A 249 -9.93 -10.50 -1.44
C ILE A 249 -10.49 -9.85 -0.19
N SER A 250 -9.71 -8.97 0.44
CA SER A 250 -9.99 -8.41 1.77
C SER A 250 -11.41 -7.87 1.95
N ASN A 251 -11.92 -7.03 1.06
CA ASN A 251 -13.26 -6.46 1.18
C ASN A 251 -14.41 -7.42 0.78
N HIS A 252 -14.11 -8.62 0.30
CA HIS A 252 -15.08 -9.69 0.08
C HIS A 252 -15.10 -10.68 1.25
N GLU A 253 -13.97 -10.82 1.97
CA GLU A 253 -13.83 -11.74 3.09
C GLU A 253 -14.14 -11.09 4.45
N GLY A 254 -14.13 -9.74 4.53
CA GLY A 254 -14.35 -9.00 5.77
C GLY A 254 -14.57 -7.51 5.54
N CYS A 255 -14.17 -6.66 6.49
CA CYS A 255 -14.36 -5.20 6.43
C CYS A 255 -15.84 -4.76 6.41
N ILE A 256 -16.68 -5.43 7.22
CA ILE A 256 -18.15 -5.28 7.20
C ILE A 256 -18.58 -3.83 7.44
N ASP A 257 -17.89 -3.10 8.32
CA ASP A 257 -18.20 -1.72 8.69
C ASP A 257 -17.42 -0.68 7.86
N CYS A 258 -16.59 -1.13 6.91
CA CYS A 258 -15.82 -0.22 6.09
C CYS A 258 -16.66 0.32 4.93
N LYS A 259 -16.57 1.62 4.67
CA LYS A 259 -17.20 2.24 3.50
C LYS A 259 -16.39 2.11 2.23
N GLY A 260 -15.06 2.05 2.34
CA GLY A 260 -14.08 2.03 1.27
C GLY A 260 -12.74 2.56 1.77
N THR A 261 -11.77 2.66 0.89
CA THR A 261 -10.44 3.23 1.19
C THR A 261 -10.26 4.65 0.62
N HIS A 262 -11.06 5.02 -0.37
CA HIS A 262 -11.00 6.35 -0.99
C HIS A 262 -12.41 6.91 -1.18
N TYR A 263 -12.58 8.24 -0.97
CA TYR A 263 -13.84 8.96 -1.17
C TYR A 263 -13.73 9.96 -2.31
N TYR A 264 -14.54 9.76 -3.34
CA TYR A 264 -14.54 10.65 -4.49
C TYR A 264 -15.57 11.78 -4.29
N TRP A 265 -15.06 12.97 -3.94
CA TRP A 265 -15.88 14.13 -3.56
C TRP A 265 -16.88 14.60 -4.61
N ARG A 266 -16.53 14.48 -5.91
CA ARG A 266 -17.40 14.92 -7.00
C ARG A 266 -18.70 14.12 -7.05
N ASP A 267 -18.60 12.81 -6.90
CA ASP A 267 -19.72 11.89 -7.00
C ASP A 267 -20.24 11.48 -5.62
N LYS A 268 -19.60 11.96 -4.55
CA LYS A 268 -19.90 11.61 -3.16
C LYS A 268 -19.96 10.11 -2.92
N ASN A 269 -19.02 9.39 -3.49
CA ASN A 269 -19.00 7.92 -3.48
C ASN A 269 -17.69 7.37 -2.92
N TRP A 270 -17.82 6.25 -2.20
CA TRP A 270 -16.70 5.47 -1.69
C TRP A 270 -16.29 4.39 -2.68
N SER A 271 -15.01 4.09 -2.72
CA SER A 271 -14.45 2.96 -3.45
C SER A 271 -13.37 2.26 -2.64
N TYR A 272 -13.27 0.94 -2.78
CA TYR A 272 -12.12 0.17 -2.30
C TYR A 272 -11.05 0.18 -3.40
N LEU A 273 -10.28 1.26 -3.54
CA LEU A 273 -9.16 1.33 -4.45
C LEU A 273 -8.00 0.46 -3.95
N ASP A 274 -7.77 0.49 -2.62
CA ASP A 274 -6.75 -0.30 -1.95
C ASP A 274 -7.32 -1.63 -1.47
N LYS A 275 -6.57 -2.70 -1.65
CA LYS A 275 -6.94 -4.05 -1.26
C LYS A 275 -5.74 -4.86 -0.80
N ILE A 276 -6.04 -5.90 -0.02
CA ILE A 276 -5.14 -7.01 0.25
C ILE A 276 -5.76 -8.24 -0.40
N MET A 277 -5.01 -8.93 -1.23
CA MET A 277 -5.42 -10.17 -1.92
C MET A 277 -4.42 -11.27 -1.58
N ILE A 278 -4.89 -12.42 -1.16
CA ILE A 278 -4.05 -13.56 -0.82
C ILE A 278 -4.36 -14.77 -1.70
N SER A 279 -3.34 -15.60 -1.94
CA SER A 279 -3.52 -16.83 -2.72
C SER A 279 -4.45 -17.81 -2.00
N LYS A 280 -5.49 -18.29 -2.70
CA LYS A 280 -6.29 -19.43 -2.24
C LYS A 280 -5.51 -20.73 -2.39
N ASN A 281 -5.81 -21.73 -1.55
CA ASN A 281 -5.26 -23.09 -1.62
C ASN A 281 -3.71 -23.20 -1.53
N ARG A 282 -3.03 -22.17 -0.94
CA ARG A 282 -1.57 -22.16 -0.74
C ARG A 282 -1.18 -21.92 0.73
N GLY A 283 -2.05 -22.31 1.65
CA GLY A 283 -1.78 -22.22 3.09
C GLY A 283 -2.02 -20.85 3.72
N LEU A 284 -2.59 -19.88 2.98
CA LEU A 284 -2.97 -18.58 3.53
C LEU A 284 -4.49 -18.50 3.71
N ALA A 285 -4.91 -17.87 4.82
CA ALA A 285 -6.31 -17.53 5.06
C ALA A 285 -6.41 -16.18 5.79
N PHE A 286 -7.42 -15.37 5.50
CA PHE A 286 -7.70 -14.18 6.30
C PHE A 286 -8.30 -14.56 7.66
N ASN A 287 -7.88 -13.87 8.71
CA ASN A 287 -8.74 -13.66 9.86
C ASN A 287 -9.76 -12.57 9.48
N SER A 288 -10.93 -12.97 8.99
CA SER A 288 -11.93 -12.05 8.42
C SER A 288 -12.34 -10.94 9.39
N SER A 289 -12.35 -11.19 10.69
CA SER A 289 -12.70 -10.20 11.72
C SER A 289 -11.62 -9.14 11.93
N SER A 290 -10.41 -9.36 11.43
CA SER A 290 -9.29 -8.41 11.54
C SER A 290 -9.26 -7.39 10.41
N ILE A 291 -9.97 -7.66 9.29
CA ILE A 291 -9.92 -6.80 8.10
C ILE A 291 -10.63 -5.49 8.40
N THR A 292 -9.91 -4.38 8.28
CA THR A 292 -10.44 -3.05 8.58
C THR A 292 -9.70 -1.95 7.84
N THR A 293 -10.35 -0.80 7.66
CA THR A 293 -9.68 0.45 7.31
C THR A 293 -9.27 1.18 8.59
N VAL A 294 -8.06 1.77 8.60
CA VAL A 294 -7.58 2.50 9.78
C VAL A 294 -8.03 3.95 9.72
N ILE A 295 -8.94 4.30 10.63
CA ILE A 295 -9.54 5.64 10.75
C ILE A 295 -9.09 6.25 12.07
N THR A 296 -8.51 7.45 12.01
CA THR A 296 -8.07 8.23 13.17
C THR A 296 -8.44 9.71 12.98
N GLU A 297 -8.41 10.48 14.05
CA GLU A 297 -8.59 11.94 13.98
C GLU A 297 -7.47 12.64 13.17
N ILE A 298 -6.37 11.95 12.86
CA ILE A 298 -5.23 12.52 12.15
C ILE A 298 -5.39 12.38 10.62
N ASN A 299 -5.98 11.30 10.16
CA ASN A 299 -6.08 10.99 8.72
C ASN A 299 -7.48 11.15 8.14
N THR A 300 -8.44 11.64 8.94
CA THR A 300 -9.82 11.87 8.49
C THR A 300 -10.40 13.17 9.03
N ASN A 301 -11.39 13.70 8.33
CA ASN A 301 -12.26 14.77 8.85
C ASN A 301 -13.35 14.23 9.80
N ASP A 302 -14.24 15.13 10.25
CA ASP A 302 -15.33 14.80 11.16
C ASP A 302 -16.32 13.75 10.59
N ASP A 303 -16.48 13.69 9.25
CA ASP A 303 -17.32 12.72 8.53
C ASP A 303 -16.61 11.37 8.31
N LYS A 304 -15.39 11.21 8.83
CA LYS A 304 -14.52 10.04 8.65
C LYS A 304 -14.07 9.83 7.20
N ILE A 305 -14.02 10.91 6.43
CA ILE A 305 -13.50 10.91 5.07
C ILE A 305 -11.99 11.17 5.13
N PRO A 306 -11.16 10.42 4.38
CA PRO A 306 -9.72 10.61 4.38
C PRO A 306 -9.34 12.02 3.92
N GLU A 307 -8.33 12.61 4.56
CA GLU A 307 -7.82 13.94 4.25
C GLU A 307 -6.33 13.92 3.91
N GLY A 308 -6.02 14.47 2.73
CA GLY A 308 -4.65 14.76 2.34
C GLY A 308 -3.94 15.68 3.32
N PHE A 309 -2.61 15.67 3.27
CA PHE A 309 -1.80 16.46 4.19
C PHE A 309 -1.85 17.97 3.86
N ASP A 310 -2.26 18.77 4.81
CA ASP A 310 -2.23 20.23 4.73
C ASP A 310 -0.96 20.81 5.39
N THR A 311 -0.08 21.41 4.59
CA THR A 311 1.19 21.97 5.07
C THR A 311 1.02 23.15 6.02
N LYS A 312 -0.13 23.83 6.04
CA LYS A 312 -0.40 24.99 6.89
C LYS A 312 -0.84 24.59 8.29
N THR A 313 -1.71 23.58 8.35
CA THR A 313 -2.25 23.10 9.63
C THR A 313 -1.44 21.93 10.20
N GLY A 314 -0.72 21.20 9.35
CA GLY A 314 -0.04 19.96 9.69
C GLY A 314 -1.01 18.81 9.96
N HIS A 315 -2.28 18.92 9.54
CA HIS A 315 -3.31 17.90 9.65
C HIS A 315 -3.37 17.06 8.38
N GLY A 316 -3.99 15.87 8.47
CA GLY A 316 -4.16 14.97 7.34
C GLY A 316 -2.93 14.08 7.07
N VAL A 317 -3.08 13.17 6.16
CA VAL A 317 -2.02 12.28 5.66
C VAL A 317 -2.20 12.02 4.18
N SER A 318 -3.37 11.48 3.77
CA SER A 318 -3.64 10.97 2.44
C SER A 318 -5.14 11.01 2.15
N ASP A 319 -5.51 11.14 0.88
CA ASP A 319 -6.86 10.93 0.38
C ASP A 319 -7.27 9.44 0.35
N HIS A 320 -6.39 8.54 0.83
CA HIS A 320 -6.64 7.12 1.04
C HIS A 320 -6.62 6.74 2.52
N LEU A 321 -7.50 5.80 2.92
CA LEU A 321 -7.41 5.11 4.20
C LEU A 321 -6.55 3.85 4.05
N PRO A 322 -5.64 3.57 5.02
CA PRO A 322 -4.93 2.29 5.01
C PRO A 322 -5.89 1.14 5.24
N ILE A 323 -5.67 0.02 4.54
CA ILE A 323 -6.34 -1.26 4.80
C ILE A 323 -5.41 -2.19 5.55
N PHE A 324 -5.91 -2.82 6.59
CA PHE A 324 -5.20 -3.74 7.48
C PHE A 324 -5.88 -5.11 7.50
N ALA A 325 -5.08 -6.17 7.61
CA ALA A 325 -5.56 -7.53 7.81
C ALA A 325 -4.55 -8.39 8.56
N GLU A 326 -5.03 -9.36 9.33
CA GLU A 326 -4.27 -10.50 9.84
C GLU A 326 -4.46 -11.69 8.90
N ILE A 327 -3.36 -12.35 8.56
CA ILE A 327 -3.29 -13.50 7.66
C ILE A 327 -2.73 -14.69 8.43
N LEU A 328 -3.46 -15.78 8.44
CA LEU A 328 -3.09 -17.08 9.02
C LEU A 328 -2.28 -17.88 8.00
N LEU A 329 -1.21 -18.57 8.48
CA LEU A 329 -0.33 -19.41 7.68
C LEU A 329 -0.45 -20.87 8.09
#